data_dc0618c65352da51549e3e4d6d80bbaf
#
_entry.id   dc0618c65352da51549e3e4d6d80bbaf
#
_cell.length_a   1.000
_cell.length_b   1.000
_cell.length_c   1.000
_cell.angle_alpha   90.00
_cell.angle_beta   90.00
_cell.angle_gamma   90.00
#
_symmetry.space_group_name_H-M   'P 1'
#
loop_
_entity.id
_entity.type
_entity.pdbx_description
1 polymer ?
#
loop_
_entity_poly.entity_id
_entity_poly.type
_entity_poly.pdbx_seq_one_letter_code
_entity_poly.pdbx_strand_id
1 'polypeptide(L)'
;MGPKKATSVKHSQSERERLVEDEHRTKNWKRWGPYLSERQWGTVREDYSDDGSVWSYLTHDQSRSRTYRWGEDGLLGITDRQCRLCLSLGLWNTKDSILKERLFGLSGAEGNHGEDVKECYYYLDSTPTHSYMRALYKYPQKEFPYAELVDENRRRGRLEPEYELEDTGVFDSNEYFDVYVEYAKAGPNDILIKFTAHNRHSKSAPLYLIPQVWFRNTWGWGRSGEGYTIKPRISMLGADRFLLVHPQLDPFVLLLDPKLKNFTTTPVFTENETNTQRLFGRENATPYVKDAFHRYVIDKEKDAVNPECVGTKSAFICHTMVPARGSVELRLRLTSSFAPQKERFGDDFDEVFEKRKRECAEFY
;
A
#
# COMPACT_ATOMS: atom_id res chain seq x y z
N MET A 1 -37.27 -26.71 -41.95
CA MET A 1 -36.46 -26.47 -40.73
C MET A 1 -35.20 -25.75 -41.14
N GLY A 2 -35.12 -24.44 -40.93
CA GLY A 2 -33.96 -23.64 -41.25
C GLY A 2 -32.92 -23.71 -40.12
N PRO A 3 -31.62 -23.59 -40.38
CA PRO A 3 -30.59 -23.69 -39.38
C PRO A 3 -30.70 -22.49 -38.42
N LYS A 4 -30.79 -22.77 -37.12
CA LYS A 4 -30.67 -21.77 -36.05
C LYS A 4 -29.28 -21.12 -36.16
N LYS A 5 -29.24 -19.82 -36.43
CA LYS A 5 -28.03 -19.01 -36.31
C LYS A 5 -27.53 -19.13 -34.87
N ALA A 6 -26.38 -19.73 -34.70
CA ALA A 6 -25.63 -19.65 -33.45
C ALA A 6 -25.31 -18.19 -33.19
N THR A 7 -25.92 -17.61 -32.18
CA THR A 7 -25.50 -16.32 -31.62
C THR A 7 -24.08 -16.51 -31.05
N SER A 8 -23.08 -16.06 -31.80
CA SER A 8 -21.71 -15.94 -31.25
C SER A 8 -21.79 -14.98 -30.08
N VAL A 9 -21.62 -15.50 -28.89
CA VAL A 9 -21.34 -14.70 -27.70
C VAL A 9 -20.06 -13.92 -28.06
N LYS A 10 -20.18 -12.62 -28.29
CA LYS A 10 -19.02 -11.73 -28.39
C LYS A 10 -18.40 -11.76 -27.01
N HIS A 11 -17.39 -12.63 -26.81
CA HIS A 11 -16.52 -12.54 -25.64
C HIS A 11 -15.95 -11.13 -25.61
N SER A 12 -16.11 -10.46 -24.48
CA SER A 12 -15.61 -9.12 -24.28
C SER A 12 -14.08 -9.14 -24.48
N GLN A 13 -13.61 -8.47 -25.51
CA GLN A 13 -12.17 -8.30 -25.79
C GLN A 13 -11.60 -7.09 -25.05
N SER A 14 -12.28 -6.62 -24.00
CA SER A 14 -12.00 -5.33 -23.38
C SER A 14 -10.59 -5.18 -22.85
N GLU A 15 -9.97 -6.24 -22.29
CA GLU A 15 -8.57 -6.16 -21.85
C GLU A 15 -7.60 -6.16 -23.05
N ARG A 16 -7.90 -6.89 -24.10
CA ARG A 16 -7.13 -6.87 -25.36
C ARG A 16 -7.22 -5.51 -26.06
N GLU A 17 -8.40 -4.90 -26.05
CA GLU A 17 -8.61 -3.54 -26.57
C GLU A 17 -7.79 -2.52 -25.79
N ARG A 18 -7.75 -2.62 -24.46
CA ARG A 18 -6.90 -1.76 -23.61
C ARG A 18 -5.40 -1.95 -23.90
N LEU A 19 -4.96 -3.16 -24.17
CA LEU A 19 -3.58 -3.43 -24.60
C LEU A 19 -3.26 -2.72 -25.90
N VAL A 20 -4.16 -2.77 -26.89
CA VAL A 20 -4.01 -2.08 -28.19
C VAL A 20 -4.01 -0.55 -27.99
N GLU A 21 -4.92 -0.02 -27.16
CA GLU A 21 -4.96 1.40 -26.81
C GLU A 21 -3.65 1.87 -26.15
N ASP A 22 -3.06 1.06 -25.27
CA ASP A 22 -1.80 1.37 -24.58
C ASP A 22 -0.60 1.26 -25.55
N GLU A 23 -0.57 0.24 -26.41
CA GLU A 23 0.46 0.04 -27.43
C GLU A 23 0.51 1.23 -28.40
N HIS A 24 -0.64 1.64 -28.91
CA HIS A 24 -0.78 2.79 -29.80
C HIS A 24 -0.69 4.14 -29.07
N ARG A 25 -0.51 4.11 -27.75
CA ARG A 25 -0.43 5.32 -26.89
C ARG A 25 -1.64 6.26 -26.99
N THR A 26 -2.79 5.73 -27.37
CA THR A 26 -4.05 6.49 -27.39
C THR A 26 -4.61 6.65 -25.97
N LYS A 27 -4.36 5.67 -25.08
CA LYS A 27 -4.65 5.72 -23.66
C LYS A 27 -3.54 5.02 -22.87
N ASN A 28 -3.01 5.68 -21.85
CA ASN A 28 -1.91 5.14 -21.03
C ASN A 28 -2.44 4.25 -19.89
N TRP A 29 -3.01 3.08 -20.25
CA TRP A 29 -3.56 2.15 -19.27
C TRP A 29 -2.54 1.61 -18.28
N LYS A 30 -1.28 1.39 -18.72
CA LYS A 30 -0.17 0.91 -17.88
C LYS A 30 0.54 2.00 -17.09
N ARG A 31 -0.05 3.21 -16.99
CA ARG A 31 0.54 4.30 -16.21
C ARG A 31 0.63 3.94 -14.73
N TRP A 32 -0.38 3.27 -14.18
CA TRP A 32 -0.49 2.82 -12.79
C TRP A 32 -0.41 1.32 -12.71
N GLY A 33 0.39 0.83 -11.76
CA GLY A 33 0.63 -0.59 -11.55
C GLY A 33 1.90 -1.10 -12.26
N PRO A 34 2.26 -2.36 -12.03
CA PRO A 34 1.61 -3.32 -11.12
C PRO A 34 1.70 -2.93 -9.65
N TYR A 35 1.72 -3.92 -8.73
CA TYR A 35 1.91 -3.67 -7.31
C TYR A 35 3.25 -3.02 -7.00
N LEU A 36 3.28 -2.19 -5.93
CA LEU A 36 4.53 -1.76 -5.30
C LEU A 36 5.34 -2.96 -4.82
N SER A 37 6.65 -2.81 -4.79
CA SER A 37 7.53 -3.81 -4.20
C SER A 37 7.47 -3.72 -2.68
N GLU A 38 6.91 -4.72 -2.02
CA GLU A 38 6.86 -4.83 -0.56
C GLU A 38 8.23 -5.08 0.05
N ARG A 39 9.19 -5.51 -0.75
CA ARG A 39 10.55 -5.86 -0.32
C ARG A 39 11.58 -4.76 -0.61
N GLN A 40 11.14 -3.57 -1.02
CA GLN A 40 12.04 -2.50 -1.41
C GLN A 40 13.01 -2.10 -0.30
N TRP A 41 12.58 -2.17 0.96
CA TRP A 41 13.44 -1.92 2.12
C TRP A 41 14.67 -2.85 2.15
N GLY A 42 14.58 -4.04 1.56
CA GLY A 42 15.65 -5.01 1.47
C GLY A 42 16.35 -5.09 0.10
N THR A 43 15.92 -4.35 -0.93
CA THR A 43 16.45 -4.43 -2.29
C THR A 43 17.33 -3.25 -2.70
N VAL A 44 17.72 -2.37 -1.79
CA VAL A 44 18.56 -1.18 -2.04
C VAL A 44 20.02 -1.55 -2.23
N ARG A 45 20.31 -2.52 -3.06
CA ARG A 45 21.59 -3.18 -3.17
C ARG A 45 22.69 -2.29 -3.70
N GLU A 46 22.36 -1.54 -4.72
CA GLU A 46 23.37 -0.95 -5.59
C GLU A 46 23.68 0.48 -5.18
N ASP A 47 22.80 1.10 -4.39
CA ASP A 47 22.89 2.53 -4.10
C ASP A 47 23.48 2.86 -2.72
N TYR A 48 23.56 1.91 -1.80
CA TYR A 48 23.84 2.20 -0.39
C TYR A 48 24.87 1.30 0.28
N SER A 49 25.22 0.16 -0.29
CA SER A 49 26.16 -0.78 0.32
C SER A 49 27.54 -0.67 -0.30
N ASP A 50 28.53 -0.28 0.49
CA ASP A 50 29.93 -0.19 0.05
C ASP A 50 30.61 -1.57 -0.05
N ASP A 51 30.09 -2.58 0.66
CA ASP A 51 30.68 -3.91 0.79
C ASP A 51 29.79 -5.04 0.24
N GLY A 52 28.65 -4.68 -0.37
CA GLY A 52 27.68 -5.64 -0.90
C GLY A 52 26.80 -6.29 0.17
N SER A 53 26.95 -5.97 1.45
CA SER A 53 26.08 -6.47 2.55
C SER A 53 24.79 -5.65 2.65
N VAL A 54 23.98 -5.81 1.67
CA VAL A 54 22.80 -5.04 1.34
C VAL A 54 21.77 -5.02 2.44
N TRP A 55 21.59 -6.12 3.08
CA TRP A 55 20.50 -6.43 4.01
C TRP A 55 20.77 -5.93 5.42
N SER A 56 22.05 -5.75 5.77
CA SER A 56 22.45 -5.15 7.03
C SER A 56 22.40 -3.62 6.99
N TYR A 57 22.43 -3.03 5.80
CA TYR A 57 22.49 -1.58 5.62
C TYR A 57 21.18 -0.87 5.89
N LEU A 58 20.06 -1.47 5.53
CA LEU A 58 18.70 -0.95 5.77
C LEU A 58 17.83 -2.04 6.39
N THR A 59 17.80 -2.11 7.71
CA THR A 59 16.96 -3.07 8.43
C THR A 59 15.48 -2.71 8.31
N HIS A 60 14.60 -3.68 8.56
CA HIS A 60 13.16 -3.44 8.60
C HIS A 60 12.79 -2.30 9.58
N ASP A 61 13.42 -2.26 10.75
CA ASP A 61 13.21 -1.19 11.73
C ASP A 61 13.62 0.19 11.21
N GLN A 62 14.77 0.29 10.52
CA GLN A 62 15.23 1.55 9.94
C GLN A 62 14.36 2.02 8.78
N SER A 63 13.78 1.10 8.00
CA SER A 63 13.00 1.42 6.80
C SER A 63 11.76 2.25 7.08
N ARG A 64 11.18 2.16 8.28
CA ARG A 64 10.04 3.00 8.67
C ARG A 64 10.41 4.47 8.82
N SER A 65 11.66 4.77 9.18
CA SER A 65 12.16 6.13 9.46
C SER A 65 13.07 6.68 8.37
N ARG A 66 13.59 5.83 7.47
CA ARG A 66 14.52 6.22 6.41
C ARG A 66 13.82 6.28 5.07
N THR A 67 13.93 7.42 4.38
CA THR A 67 13.61 7.49 2.97
C THR A 67 14.79 6.98 2.16
N TYR A 68 14.53 6.18 1.16
CA TYR A 68 15.54 5.70 0.24
C TYR A 68 15.17 6.06 -1.20
N ARG A 69 16.17 5.91 -2.06
CA ARG A 69 16.16 6.54 -3.38
C ARG A 69 14.95 6.16 -4.25
N TRP A 70 14.55 4.93 -4.19
CA TRP A 70 13.46 4.44 -5.05
C TRP A 70 12.07 4.69 -4.43
N GLY A 71 11.97 4.64 -3.11
CA GLY A 71 10.77 5.06 -2.36
C GLY A 71 9.52 4.23 -2.58
N GLU A 72 9.65 3.09 -3.26
CA GLU A 72 8.57 2.19 -3.59
C GLU A 72 8.40 1.07 -2.56
N ASP A 73 8.39 1.37 -1.28
CA ASP A 73 7.98 0.42 -0.26
C ASP A 73 6.53 0.65 0.17
N GLY A 74 5.78 -0.40 0.34
CA GLY A 74 4.40 -0.29 0.79
C GLY A 74 3.70 -1.64 0.79
N LEU A 75 2.69 -1.78 1.65
CA LEU A 75 1.91 -3.01 1.75
C LEU A 75 0.83 -3.02 0.68
N LEU A 76 0.92 -3.97 -0.26
CA LEU A 76 -0.05 -4.22 -1.33
C LEU A 76 -0.44 -2.95 -2.12
N GLY A 77 0.49 -2.03 -2.26
CA GLY A 77 0.26 -0.73 -2.86
C GLY A 77 0.40 -0.69 -4.38
N ILE A 78 0.19 0.49 -4.93
CA ILE A 78 0.41 0.82 -6.35
C ILE A 78 1.17 2.13 -6.49
N THR A 79 1.79 2.32 -7.65
CA THR A 79 2.46 3.56 -8.03
C THR A 79 2.27 3.85 -9.51
N ASP A 80 2.56 5.09 -9.92
CA ASP A 80 2.75 5.40 -11.33
C ASP A 80 4.06 4.79 -11.85
N ARG A 81 4.21 4.66 -13.17
CA ARG A 81 5.35 3.99 -13.83
C ARG A 81 6.72 4.53 -13.41
N GLN A 82 6.83 5.79 -13.00
CA GLN A 82 8.07 6.40 -12.54
C GLN A 82 8.20 6.45 -11.01
N CYS A 83 7.30 5.81 -10.29
CA CYS A 83 7.28 5.80 -8.84
C CYS A 83 7.26 7.21 -8.19
N ARG A 84 6.56 8.16 -8.82
CA ARG A 84 6.46 9.53 -8.30
C ARG A 84 5.43 9.66 -7.20
N LEU A 85 4.26 9.06 -7.41
CA LEU A 85 3.15 9.02 -6.46
C LEU A 85 2.83 7.58 -6.11
N CYS A 86 2.96 7.25 -4.84
CA CYS A 86 2.73 5.92 -4.30
C CYS A 86 1.50 5.92 -3.40
N LEU A 87 0.73 4.84 -3.45
CA LEU A 87 -0.40 4.58 -2.57
C LEU A 87 -0.28 3.16 -2.02
N SER A 88 -0.50 2.99 -0.73
CA SER A 88 -0.50 1.67 -0.08
C SER A 88 -1.47 1.63 1.10
N LEU A 89 -1.60 0.46 1.71
CA LEU A 89 -2.34 0.25 2.94
C LEU A 89 -1.38 0.12 4.11
N GLY A 90 -1.66 0.82 5.21
CA GLY A 90 -1.11 0.52 6.53
C GLY A 90 -2.14 -0.19 7.39
N LEU A 91 -1.70 -1.02 8.33
CA LEU A 91 -2.56 -1.78 9.24
C LEU A 91 -2.07 -1.69 10.67
N TRP A 92 -3.01 -1.74 11.63
CA TRP A 92 -2.68 -1.94 13.04
C TRP A 92 -3.80 -2.67 13.77
N ASN A 93 -3.43 -3.74 14.46
CA ASN A 93 -4.34 -4.59 15.22
C ASN A 93 -4.43 -4.23 16.71
N THR A 94 -3.87 -3.09 17.12
CA THR A 94 -3.74 -2.59 18.51
C THR A 94 -2.78 -3.35 19.42
N LYS A 95 -2.13 -4.40 18.93
CA LYS A 95 -1.16 -5.21 19.68
C LYS A 95 0.21 -5.28 19.02
N ASP A 96 0.27 -5.09 17.69
CA ASP A 96 1.53 -5.05 16.97
C ASP A 96 2.39 -3.88 17.47
N SER A 97 3.65 -4.13 17.75
CA SER A 97 4.60 -3.13 18.21
C SER A 97 5.08 -2.19 17.09
N ILE A 98 4.84 -2.57 15.83
CA ILE A 98 5.20 -1.79 14.64
C ILE A 98 3.96 -1.57 13.78
N LEU A 99 3.74 -0.33 13.33
CA LEU A 99 2.72 -0.05 12.34
C LEU A 99 3.03 -0.83 11.05
N LYS A 100 2.11 -1.68 10.63
CA LYS A 100 2.30 -2.54 9.46
C LYS A 100 2.10 -1.72 8.18
N GLU A 101 3.17 -1.13 7.69
CA GLU A 101 3.22 -0.33 6.47
C GLU A 101 3.97 -1.06 5.34
N ARG A 102 4.72 -2.10 5.68
CA ARG A 102 5.53 -2.95 4.78
C ARG A 102 5.63 -4.36 5.34
N LEU A 103 5.97 -5.32 4.49
CA LEU A 103 6.21 -6.68 4.93
C LEU A 103 7.50 -6.76 5.77
N PHE A 104 7.47 -7.60 6.80
CA PHE A 104 8.64 -7.97 7.57
C PHE A 104 9.42 -9.07 6.87
N GLY A 105 10.74 -8.97 6.89
CA GLY A 105 11.63 -9.98 6.38
C GLY A 105 12.95 -9.99 7.14
N LEU A 106 13.69 -11.09 7.03
CA LEU A 106 14.98 -11.29 7.64
C LEU A 106 16.09 -10.72 6.77
N SER A 107 17.14 -10.16 7.39
CA SER A 107 18.38 -9.89 6.71
C SER A 107 19.18 -11.18 6.46
N GLY A 108 20.20 -11.12 5.59
CA GLY A 108 21.02 -12.30 5.30
C GLY A 108 21.70 -12.92 6.53
N ALA A 109 22.04 -12.10 7.53
CA ALA A 109 22.63 -12.55 8.80
C ALA A 109 21.61 -13.10 9.80
N GLU A 110 20.32 -12.84 9.59
CA GLU A 110 19.23 -13.28 10.47
C GLU A 110 18.59 -14.59 10.01
N GLY A 111 18.67 -14.91 8.72
CA GLY A 111 18.10 -16.12 8.13
C GLY A 111 19.11 -17.25 7.99
N ASN A 112 18.71 -18.50 8.23
CA ASN A 112 19.56 -19.67 8.04
C ASN A 112 19.79 -20.04 6.56
N HIS A 113 18.91 -19.60 5.67
CA HIS A 113 19.03 -19.75 4.21
C HIS A 113 19.24 -18.41 3.49
N GLY A 114 19.54 -17.35 4.24
CA GLY A 114 19.72 -16.01 3.73
C GLY A 114 18.51 -15.13 4.03
N GLU A 115 18.23 -14.23 3.11
CA GLU A 115 17.15 -13.27 3.22
C GLU A 115 15.82 -13.85 2.80
N ASP A 116 14.79 -13.57 3.59
CA ASP A 116 13.45 -13.98 3.25
C ASP A 116 12.38 -13.08 3.90
N VAL A 117 11.18 -13.01 3.27
CA VAL A 117 10.00 -12.33 3.82
C VAL A 117 9.19 -13.30 4.65
N LYS A 118 9.00 -12.98 5.93
CA LYS A 118 8.27 -13.81 6.91
C LYS A 118 6.84 -13.32 7.12
N GLU A 119 6.06 -13.31 6.02
CA GLU A 119 4.68 -12.81 5.98
C GLU A 119 3.80 -13.67 5.09
N CYS A 120 2.49 -13.70 5.37
CA CYS A 120 1.52 -14.41 4.55
C CYS A 120 0.75 -13.45 3.65
N TYR A 121 1.18 -13.31 2.40
CA TYR A 121 0.55 -12.44 1.39
C TYR A 121 0.50 -13.12 0.03
N TYR A 122 -0.49 -12.75 -0.78
CA TYR A 122 -0.76 -13.40 -2.05
C TYR A 122 -1.23 -12.37 -3.09
N TYR A 123 -0.62 -12.36 -4.26
CA TYR A 123 -1.16 -11.68 -5.43
C TYR A 123 -2.11 -12.63 -6.13
N LEU A 124 -3.40 -12.29 -6.16
CA LEU A 124 -4.46 -13.15 -6.67
C LEU A 124 -4.78 -12.86 -8.13
N ASP A 125 -4.84 -11.57 -8.49
CA ASP A 125 -5.17 -11.11 -9.84
C ASP A 125 -4.32 -9.89 -10.22
N SER A 126 -3.91 -9.83 -11.50
CA SER A 126 -3.35 -8.65 -12.13
C SER A 126 -3.49 -8.77 -13.64
N THR A 127 -4.45 -8.05 -14.24
CA THR A 127 -4.58 -8.00 -15.71
C THR A 127 -3.35 -7.33 -16.35
N PRO A 128 -3.03 -7.59 -17.63
CA PRO A 128 -1.85 -7.03 -18.29
C PRO A 128 -1.79 -5.51 -18.38
N THR A 129 -2.94 -4.82 -18.34
CA THR A 129 -3.02 -3.35 -18.25
C THR A 129 -3.20 -2.84 -16.82
N HIS A 130 -3.18 -3.75 -15.84
CA HIS A 130 -3.45 -3.45 -14.43
C HIS A 130 -4.83 -2.77 -14.25
N SER A 131 -5.77 -3.09 -15.15
CA SER A 131 -7.13 -2.57 -15.08
C SER A 131 -7.93 -3.18 -13.93
N TYR A 132 -7.55 -4.38 -13.50
CA TYR A 132 -7.98 -5.05 -12.28
C TYR A 132 -6.80 -5.70 -11.60
N MET A 133 -6.68 -5.51 -10.29
CA MET A 133 -5.69 -6.18 -9.45
C MET A 133 -6.33 -6.54 -8.12
N ARG A 134 -5.97 -7.69 -7.56
CA ARG A 134 -6.45 -8.17 -6.27
C ARG A 134 -5.34 -8.88 -5.53
N ALA A 135 -5.16 -8.54 -4.27
CA ALA A 135 -4.19 -9.17 -3.39
C ALA A 135 -4.81 -9.47 -2.02
N LEU A 136 -4.20 -10.40 -1.29
CA LEU A 136 -4.59 -10.81 0.05
C LEU A 136 -3.37 -10.71 0.97
N TYR A 137 -3.58 -10.15 2.15
CA TYR A 137 -2.65 -10.21 3.27
C TYR A 137 -3.34 -10.80 4.49
N LYS A 138 -2.69 -11.76 5.17
CA LYS A 138 -3.18 -12.35 6.41
C LYS A 138 -2.55 -11.64 7.60
N TYR A 139 -3.33 -10.87 8.34
CA TYR A 139 -2.85 -10.07 9.46
C TYR A 139 -3.27 -10.67 10.80
N PRO A 140 -2.30 -11.07 11.67
CA PRO A 140 -2.60 -11.58 12.99
C PRO A 140 -3.36 -10.57 13.86
N GLN A 141 -4.17 -11.05 14.81
CA GLN A 141 -4.81 -10.25 15.86
C GLN A 141 -3.98 -10.22 17.16
N LYS A 142 -2.88 -10.96 17.19
CA LYS A 142 -1.86 -10.95 18.25
C LYS A 142 -0.75 -9.98 17.92
N GLU A 143 0.17 -9.76 18.85
CA GLU A 143 1.45 -9.10 18.56
C GLU A 143 2.19 -9.88 17.46
N PHE A 144 2.75 -9.18 16.50
CA PHE A 144 3.51 -9.81 15.43
C PHE A 144 4.84 -10.31 15.98
N PRO A 145 5.25 -11.57 15.75
CA PRO A 145 6.36 -12.23 16.43
C PRO A 145 7.73 -11.89 15.80
N TYR A 146 8.07 -10.61 15.66
CA TYR A 146 9.31 -10.15 15.01
C TYR A 146 10.57 -10.77 15.60
N ALA A 147 10.73 -10.71 16.93
CA ALA A 147 11.92 -11.21 17.61
C ALA A 147 12.04 -12.72 17.52
N GLU A 148 10.93 -13.44 17.69
CA GLU A 148 10.89 -14.90 17.60
C GLU A 148 11.32 -15.40 16.20
N LEU A 149 10.83 -14.75 15.14
CA LEU A 149 11.21 -15.05 13.76
C LEU A 149 12.72 -14.86 13.53
N VAL A 150 13.29 -13.76 14.04
CA VAL A 150 14.73 -13.49 13.93
C VAL A 150 15.54 -14.52 14.73
N ASP A 151 15.21 -14.70 16.00
CA ASP A 151 16.00 -15.52 16.92
C ASP A 151 16.00 -16.99 16.53
N GLU A 152 14.84 -17.52 16.15
CA GLU A 152 14.72 -18.93 15.76
C GLU A 152 15.40 -19.21 14.41
N ASN A 153 15.24 -18.38 13.40
CA ASN A 153 15.95 -18.55 12.12
C ASN A 153 17.48 -18.42 12.29
N ARG A 154 17.94 -17.47 13.11
CA ARG A 154 19.37 -17.35 13.41
C ARG A 154 19.94 -18.55 14.14
N ARG A 155 19.15 -19.21 15.00
CA ARG A 155 19.53 -20.42 15.74
C ARG A 155 19.67 -21.61 14.83
N ARG A 156 18.86 -21.72 13.78
CA ARG A 156 18.83 -22.86 12.86
C ARG A 156 20.07 -22.90 11.96
N GLY A 157 20.52 -24.12 11.67
CA GLY A 157 21.59 -24.38 10.71
C GLY A 157 21.06 -24.52 9.28
N ARG A 158 21.97 -24.54 8.31
CA ARG A 158 21.63 -24.66 6.88
C ARG A 158 20.87 -25.94 6.49
N LEU A 159 20.94 -26.99 7.31
CA LEU A 159 20.25 -28.26 7.05
C LEU A 159 18.86 -28.32 7.71
N GLU A 160 18.52 -27.33 8.51
CA GLU A 160 17.19 -27.23 9.13
C GLU A 160 16.27 -26.40 8.22
N PRO A 161 14.94 -26.74 8.19
CA PRO A 161 13.97 -25.91 7.47
C PRO A 161 13.94 -24.49 8.04
N GLU A 162 13.54 -23.53 7.22
CA GLU A 162 13.27 -22.17 7.69
C GLU A 162 12.12 -22.18 8.71
N TYR A 163 12.15 -21.21 9.62
CA TYR A 163 11.05 -20.95 10.55
C TYR A 163 10.15 -19.87 9.97
N GLU A 164 8.92 -20.23 9.69
CA GLU A 164 7.96 -19.39 9.04
C GLU A 164 6.98 -18.75 10.03
N LEU A 165 6.23 -17.73 9.57
CA LEU A 165 5.23 -17.07 10.41
C LEU A 165 4.16 -18.06 10.91
N GLU A 166 3.80 -19.04 10.10
CA GLU A 166 2.86 -20.10 10.45
C GLU A 166 3.36 -20.99 11.59
N ASP A 167 4.67 -21.20 11.67
CA ASP A 167 5.29 -22.06 12.70
C ASP A 167 5.22 -21.43 14.10
N THR A 168 5.05 -20.11 14.18
CA THR A 168 4.90 -19.39 15.45
C THR A 168 3.56 -19.65 16.14
N GLY A 169 2.61 -20.29 15.46
CA GLY A 169 1.24 -20.47 15.96
C GLY A 169 0.41 -19.20 16.06
N VAL A 170 0.87 -18.11 15.43
CA VAL A 170 0.19 -16.80 15.49
C VAL A 170 -1.20 -16.83 14.83
N PHE A 171 -1.43 -17.78 13.92
CA PHE A 171 -2.71 -18.02 13.25
C PHE A 171 -3.59 -19.09 13.92
N ASP A 172 -3.09 -19.75 14.95
CA ASP A 172 -3.86 -20.72 15.70
C ASP A 172 -5.13 -20.06 16.25
N SER A 173 -6.20 -20.84 16.43
CA SER A 173 -7.49 -20.34 16.89
C SER A 173 -8.20 -19.37 15.94
N ASN A 174 -7.72 -19.21 14.70
CA ASN A 174 -8.26 -18.28 13.70
C ASN A 174 -8.26 -16.80 14.15
N GLU A 175 -7.33 -16.40 15.01
CA GLU A 175 -7.18 -15.02 15.51
C GLU A 175 -6.43 -14.15 14.48
N TYR A 176 -7.03 -13.96 13.29
CA TYR A 176 -6.45 -13.14 12.23
C TYR A 176 -7.51 -12.50 11.33
N PHE A 177 -7.06 -11.54 10.54
CA PHE A 177 -7.83 -10.93 9.47
C PHE A 177 -7.31 -11.40 8.12
N ASP A 178 -8.21 -11.73 7.18
CA ASP A 178 -7.90 -11.72 5.76
C ASP A 178 -8.21 -10.33 5.22
N VAL A 179 -7.17 -9.61 4.79
CA VAL A 179 -7.28 -8.26 4.26
C VAL A 179 -7.08 -8.31 2.75
N TYR A 180 -8.18 -8.11 2.02
CA TYR A 180 -8.14 -8.00 0.56
C TYR A 180 -7.92 -6.55 0.15
N VAL A 181 -7.05 -6.36 -0.82
CA VAL A 181 -6.81 -5.08 -1.50
C VAL A 181 -7.18 -5.26 -2.97
N GLU A 182 -8.12 -4.47 -3.45
CA GLU A 182 -8.58 -4.51 -4.84
C GLU A 182 -8.45 -3.13 -5.48
N TYR A 183 -7.99 -3.13 -6.72
CA TYR A 183 -7.89 -1.96 -7.57
C TYR A 183 -8.64 -2.21 -8.87
N ALA A 184 -9.53 -1.28 -9.25
CA ALA A 184 -10.27 -1.34 -10.51
C ALA A 184 -10.20 0.02 -11.23
N LYS A 185 -9.72 0.05 -12.48
CA LYS A 185 -9.63 1.29 -13.24
C LYS A 185 -10.93 1.60 -13.97
N ALA A 186 -11.55 2.72 -13.64
CA ALA A 186 -12.60 3.31 -14.48
C ALA A 186 -12.01 3.93 -15.76
N GLY A 187 -10.78 4.44 -15.66
CA GLY A 187 -9.97 4.98 -16.75
C GLY A 187 -8.48 4.99 -16.41
N PRO A 188 -7.59 5.39 -17.33
CA PRO A 188 -6.14 5.38 -17.11
C PRO A 188 -5.68 6.16 -15.87
N ASN A 189 -6.39 7.24 -15.51
CA ASN A 189 -6.11 8.10 -14.36
C ASN A 189 -7.27 8.15 -13.37
N ASP A 190 -8.06 7.08 -13.30
CA ASP A 190 -9.21 6.99 -12.42
C ASP A 190 -9.29 5.58 -11.85
N ILE A 191 -8.86 5.42 -10.60
CA ILE A 191 -8.63 4.16 -9.94
C ILE A 191 -9.54 4.07 -8.71
N LEU A 192 -10.41 3.08 -8.73
CA LEU A 192 -11.25 2.70 -7.60
C LEU A 192 -10.48 1.71 -6.73
N ILE A 193 -10.54 1.90 -5.43
CA ILE A 193 -9.76 1.15 -4.45
C ILE A 193 -10.70 0.62 -3.38
N LYS A 194 -10.58 -0.67 -3.08
CA LYS A 194 -11.38 -1.34 -2.08
C LYS A 194 -10.49 -2.14 -1.14
N PHE A 195 -10.58 -1.88 0.16
CA PHE A 195 -9.97 -2.67 1.21
C PHE A 195 -11.07 -3.40 1.97
N THR A 196 -11.00 -4.73 2.00
CA THR A 196 -11.98 -5.55 2.71
C THR A 196 -11.28 -6.40 3.75
N ALA A 197 -11.56 -6.18 5.03
CA ALA A 197 -11.01 -6.97 6.12
C ALA A 197 -12.05 -7.95 6.66
N HIS A 198 -11.77 -9.25 6.53
CA HIS A 198 -12.59 -10.32 7.10
C HIS A 198 -11.98 -10.80 8.41
N ASN A 199 -12.71 -10.73 9.48
CA ASN A 199 -12.32 -11.28 10.77
C ASN A 199 -12.61 -12.78 10.80
N ARG A 200 -11.57 -13.60 10.92
CA ARG A 200 -11.71 -15.08 10.97
C ARG A 200 -12.02 -15.58 12.37
N HIS A 201 -11.80 -14.77 13.39
CA HIS A 201 -12.07 -15.12 14.77
C HIS A 201 -13.57 -15.07 15.11
N SER A 202 -13.94 -15.80 16.15
CA SER A 202 -15.32 -15.88 16.69
C SER A 202 -15.71 -14.69 17.59
N LYS A 203 -14.78 -13.75 17.82
CA LYS A 203 -15.01 -12.51 18.57
C LYS A 203 -14.72 -11.31 17.68
N SER A 204 -15.41 -10.20 17.93
CA SER A 204 -15.08 -8.94 17.29
C SER A 204 -13.68 -8.47 17.70
N ALA A 205 -12.98 -7.80 16.79
CA ALA A 205 -11.62 -7.32 17.04
C ALA A 205 -11.40 -5.93 16.44
N PRO A 206 -10.61 -5.06 17.14
CA PRO A 206 -10.27 -3.74 16.63
C PRO A 206 -9.29 -3.85 15.44
N LEU A 207 -9.46 -2.98 14.47
CA LEU A 207 -8.55 -2.87 13.33
C LEU A 207 -8.46 -1.41 12.87
N TYR A 208 -7.24 -0.99 12.58
CA TYR A 208 -6.96 0.24 11.87
C TYR A 208 -6.63 -0.11 10.42
N LEU A 209 -7.39 0.46 9.49
CA LEU A 209 -7.07 0.50 8.06
C LEU A 209 -6.55 1.91 7.76
N ILE A 210 -5.33 2.00 7.24
CA ILE A 210 -4.63 3.26 7.07
C ILE A 210 -4.18 3.40 5.62
N PRO A 211 -5.11 3.73 4.69
CA PRO A 211 -4.71 4.09 3.34
C PRO A 211 -3.82 5.31 3.37
N GLN A 212 -2.65 5.20 2.75
CA GLN A 212 -1.64 6.24 2.75
C GLN A 212 -1.13 6.52 1.35
N VAL A 213 -0.75 7.77 1.12
CA VAL A 213 -0.23 8.26 -0.14
C VAL A 213 0.98 9.14 0.11
N TRP A 214 2.00 9.03 -0.73
CA TRP A 214 3.21 9.84 -0.62
C TRP A 214 3.85 10.07 -1.97
N PHE A 215 4.66 11.12 -2.04
CA PHE A 215 5.56 11.35 -3.15
C PHE A 215 6.96 10.80 -2.84
N ARG A 216 7.57 10.11 -3.81
CA ARG A 216 8.97 9.70 -3.72
C ARG A 216 9.85 10.91 -3.47
N ASN A 217 10.70 10.85 -2.46
CA ASN A 217 11.58 11.95 -2.12
C ASN A 217 12.74 12.04 -3.12
N THR A 218 12.62 12.96 -4.07
CA THR A 218 13.67 13.33 -5.03
C THR A 218 14.31 14.67 -4.70
N TRP A 219 13.61 15.53 -3.97
CA TRP A 219 14.08 16.87 -3.60
C TRP A 219 15.25 16.87 -2.64
N GLY A 220 15.42 15.79 -1.88
CA GLY A 220 16.56 15.57 -0.98
C GLY A 220 17.84 15.12 -1.68
N TRP A 221 17.83 14.85 -2.99
CA TRP A 221 19.00 14.31 -3.69
C TRP A 221 20.08 15.33 -4.06
N GLY A 222 19.80 16.62 -3.92
CA GLY A 222 20.71 17.68 -4.33
C GLY A 222 20.97 17.81 -5.83
N ARG A 223 20.12 17.17 -6.66
CA ARG A 223 20.18 17.26 -8.13
C ARG A 223 19.34 18.41 -8.64
N SER A 224 19.81 19.10 -9.67
CA SER A 224 19.05 20.10 -10.41
C SER A 224 18.47 19.51 -11.71
N GLY A 225 17.39 20.11 -12.22
CA GLY A 225 16.72 19.70 -13.46
C GLY A 225 15.61 18.67 -13.23
N GLU A 226 14.82 18.39 -14.26
CA GLU A 226 13.74 17.39 -14.28
C GLU A 226 12.73 17.46 -13.10
N GLY A 227 12.62 18.63 -12.45
CA GLY A 227 11.74 18.83 -11.30
C GLY A 227 12.20 18.19 -9.99
N TYR A 228 13.43 17.64 -9.90
CA TYR A 228 13.94 16.98 -8.69
C TYR A 228 14.01 17.93 -7.48
N THR A 229 14.26 19.21 -7.68
CA THR A 229 14.37 20.22 -6.61
C THR A 229 13.02 20.77 -6.17
N ILE A 230 11.96 20.55 -6.93
CA ILE A 230 10.64 21.07 -6.61
C ILE A 230 9.92 20.07 -5.70
N LYS A 231 9.74 20.46 -4.44
CA LYS A 231 9.04 19.65 -3.46
C LYS A 231 7.54 19.57 -3.83
N PRO A 232 7.00 18.35 -4.06
CA PRO A 232 5.58 18.18 -4.31
C PRO A 232 4.76 18.46 -3.05
N ARG A 233 3.44 18.53 -3.17
CA ARG A 233 2.57 18.88 -2.05
C ARG A 233 1.30 18.03 -2.02
N ILE A 234 0.98 17.54 -0.83
CA ILE A 234 -0.33 16.97 -0.49
C ILE A 234 -0.99 17.94 0.49
N SER A 235 -2.23 18.30 0.24
CA SER A 235 -2.99 19.18 1.12
C SER A 235 -4.43 18.71 1.28
N MET A 236 -5.03 19.02 2.42
CA MET A 236 -6.43 18.71 2.69
C MET A 236 -7.35 19.63 1.86
N LEU A 237 -8.29 19.06 1.11
CA LEU A 237 -9.40 19.77 0.47
C LEU A 237 -10.72 19.66 1.26
N GLY A 238 -10.80 18.68 2.14
CA GLY A 238 -11.94 18.35 2.99
C GLY A 238 -11.58 17.16 3.87
N ALA A 239 -12.39 16.85 4.86
CA ALA A 239 -12.12 15.76 5.79
C ALA A 239 -12.02 14.37 5.10
N ASP A 240 -12.55 14.25 3.90
CA ASP A 240 -12.64 13.05 3.08
C ASP A 240 -11.78 13.09 1.81
N ARG A 241 -10.92 14.13 1.62
CA ARG A 241 -10.20 14.30 0.36
C ARG A 241 -8.89 15.05 0.47
N PHE A 242 -7.88 14.58 -0.29
CA PHE A 242 -6.56 15.18 -0.42
C PHE A 242 -6.29 15.62 -1.86
N LEU A 243 -5.73 16.81 -2.02
CA LEU A 243 -5.16 17.30 -3.28
C LEU A 243 -3.69 16.91 -3.35
N LEU A 244 -3.29 16.28 -4.44
CA LEU A 244 -1.96 15.75 -4.70
C LEU A 244 -1.36 16.51 -5.88
N VAL A 245 -0.36 17.34 -5.64
CA VAL A 245 0.28 18.18 -6.66
C VAL A 245 1.75 17.84 -6.78
N HIS A 246 2.18 17.45 -7.98
CA HIS A 246 3.56 17.14 -8.31
C HIS A 246 3.96 17.87 -9.60
N PRO A 247 5.22 18.37 -9.71
CA PRO A 247 5.63 19.17 -10.87
C PRO A 247 5.58 18.45 -12.23
N GLN A 248 5.56 17.12 -12.22
CA GLN A 248 5.59 16.27 -13.43
C GLN A 248 4.36 15.36 -13.57
N LEU A 249 3.35 15.52 -12.72
CA LEU A 249 2.08 14.79 -12.82
C LEU A 249 0.92 15.79 -12.90
N ASP A 250 -0.13 15.39 -13.60
CA ASP A 250 -1.40 16.11 -13.46
C ASP A 250 -1.81 16.11 -11.98
N PRO A 251 -2.49 17.13 -11.49
CA PRO A 251 -3.03 17.10 -10.14
C PRO A 251 -4.01 15.93 -9.95
N PHE A 252 -3.84 15.19 -8.88
CA PHE A 252 -4.73 14.11 -8.47
C PHE A 252 -5.50 14.48 -7.21
N VAL A 253 -6.63 13.82 -7.01
CA VAL A 253 -7.39 13.85 -5.76
C VAL A 253 -7.54 12.41 -5.27
N LEU A 254 -7.16 12.18 -4.02
CA LEU A 254 -7.52 10.98 -3.29
C LEU A 254 -8.78 11.26 -2.48
N LEU A 255 -9.80 10.45 -2.70
CA LEU A 255 -11.11 10.56 -2.07
C LEU A 255 -11.35 9.35 -1.19
N LEU A 256 -11.90 9.57 -0.01
CA LEU A 256 -12.45 8.56 0.87
C LEU A 256 -13.98 8.58 0.74
N ASP A 257 -14.62 7.42 0.75
CA ASP A 257 -16.10 7.36 0.69
C ASP A 257 -16.71 8.06 1.91
N PRO A 258 -17.47 9.15 1.73
CA PRO A 258 -18.08 9.88 2.85
C PRO A 258 -19.20 9.10 3.54
N LYS A 259 -19.67 8.00 2.95
CA LYS A 259 -20.74 7.15 3.49
C LYS A 259 -20.25 6.00 4.36
N LEU A 260 -18.96 6.03 4.76
CA LEU A 260 -18.38 5.02 5.62
C LEU A 260 -19.19 4.86 6.92
N LYS A 261 -19.66 3.65 7.17
CA LYS A 261 -20.32 3.29 8.42
C LYS A 261 -19.35 2.57 9.32
N ASN A 262 -19.45 2.82 10.63
CA ASN A 262 -18.67 2.12 11.67
C ASN A 262 -17.16 2.41 11.65
N PHE A 263 -16.71 3.48 11.01
CA PHE A 263 -15.32 3.95 11.06
C PHE A 263 -15.23 5.31 11.77
N THR A 264 -14.22 5.42 12.64
CA THR A 264 -13.72 6.73 13.06
C THR A 264 -12.53 7.08 12.17
N THR A 265 -12.59 8.21 11.49
CA THR A 265 -11.58 8.60 10.50
C THR A 265 -10.88 9.89 10.90
N THR A 266 -9.56 9.90 10.80
CA THR A 266 -8.71 11.07 11.05
C THR A 266 -7.72 11.25 9.90
N PRO A 267 -7.76 12.35 9.15
CA PRO A 267 -6.72 12.67 8.17
C PRO A 267 -5.45 13.13 8.88
N VAL A 268 -4.29 12.63 8.43
CA VAL A 268 -2.98 12.97 9.00
C VAL A 268 -1.96 13.24 7.89
N PHE A 269 -1.01 14.15 8.18
CA PHE A 269 -0.03 14.62 7.20
C PHE A 269 1.37 14.66 7.82
N THR A 270 2.37 14.36 7.00
CA THR A 270 3.78 14.45 7.36
C THR A 270 4.62 14.65 6.10
N GLU A 271 5.93 14.72 6.26
CA GLU A 271 6.87 14.71 5.15
C GLU A 271 7.43 13.30 4.91
N ASN A 272 7.58 12.92 3.65
CA ASN A 272 8.36 11.75 3.27
C ASN A 272 9.86 12.11 3.33
N GLU A 273 10.34 12.37 4.53
CA GLU A 273 11.73 12.71 4.83
C GLU A 273 12.27 11.83 5.95
N THR A 274 13.57 11.53 5.90
CA THR A 274 14.23 10.68 6.87
C THR A 274 14.21 11.30 8.26
N ASN A 275 13.86 10.52 9.28
CA ASN A 275 14.04 10.89 10.67
C ASN A 275 15.53 10.79 11.06
N THR A 276 16.27 11.84 10.79
CA THR A 276 17.71 11.92 11.04
C THR A 276 18.03 11.92 12.53
N GLN A 277 17.13 12.45 13.35
CA GLN A 277 17.28 12.44 14.80
C GLN A 277 17.27 11.01 15.35
N ARG A 278 16.29 10.20 14.91
CA ARG A 278 16.18 8.81 15.34
C ARG A 278 17.33 7.93 14.84
N LEU A 279 17.71 8.09 13.59
CA LEU A 279 18.67 7.18 12.94
C LEU A 279 20.13 7.59 13.17
N PHE A 280 20.42 8.89 13.31
CA PHE A 280 21.78 9.41 13.28
C PHE A 280 22.11 10.41 14.40
N GLY A 281 21.16 10.69 15.31
CA GLY A 281 21.31 11.68 16.37
C GLY A 281 21.40 13.13 15.87
N ARG A 282 21.02 13.40 14.63
CA ARG A 282 21.04 14.73 14.01
C ARG A 282 19.66 15.34 13.99
N GLU A 283 19.56 16.63 14.29
CA GLU A 283 18.29 17.35 14.25
C GLU A 283 17.60 17.21 12.88
N ASN A 284 16.28 17.01 12.92
CA ASN A 284 15.45 16.98 11.72
C ASN A 284 15.21 18.39 11.20
N ALA A 285 15.14 18.58 9.88
CA ALA A 285 14.75 19.86 9.27
C ALA A 285 13.29 20.27 9.59
N THR A 286 12.45 19.30 9.93
CA THR A 286 11.06 19.48 10.38
C THR A 286 10.74 18.39 11.41
N PRO A 287 9.85 18.63 12.39
CA PRO A 287 9.41 17.60 13.31
C PRO A 287 8.58 16.49 12.64
N TYR A 288 8.05 16.79 11.45
CA TYR A 288 7.17 15.90 10.67
C TYR A 288 8.03 15.10 9.69
N VAL A 289 8.26 13.81 9.97
CA VAL A 289 9.15 12.94 9.20
C VAL A 289 8.47 11.62 8.87
N LYS A 290 9.12 10.77 8.09
CA LYS A 290 8.52 9.57 7.48
C LYS A 290 7.74 8.68 8.46
N ASP A 291 8.25 8.48 9.68
CA ASP A 291 7.68 7.62 10.71
C ASP A 291 6.58 8.26 11.57
N ALA A 292 6.13 9.45 11.21
CA ALA A 292 5.13 10.19 11.98
C ALA A 292 3.84 9.39 12.25
N PHE A 293 3.40 8.57 11.28
CA PHE A 293 2.17 7.79 11.46
C PHE A 293 2.35 6.66 12.48
N HIS A 294 3.51 6.01 12.52
CA HIS A 294 3.86 5.06 13.58
C HIS A 294 3.83 5.74 14.95
N ARG A 295 4.53 6.85 15.10
CA ARG A 295 4.60 7.64 16.34
C ARG A 295 3.21 8.11 16.78
N TYR A 296 2.40 8.60 15.85
CA TYR A 296 1.05 9.05 16.12
C TYR A 296 0.10 7.91 16.59
N VAL A 297 0.13 6.76 15.87
CA VAL A 297 -0.80 5.65 16.11
C VAL A 297 -0.35 4.79 17.28
N ILE A 298 0.92 4.39 17.33
CA ILE A 298 1.45 3.45 18.33
C ILE A 298 1.95 4.18 19.57
N ASP A 299 2.83 5.17 19.40
CA ASP A 299 3.47 5.88 20.51
C ASP A 299 2.58 6.99 21.08
N LYS A 300 1.43 7.28 20.44
CA LYS A 300 0.44 8.31 20.85
C LYS A 300 0.98 9.74 20.82
N GLU A 301 2.04 9.98 20.07
CA GLU A 301 2.64 11.30 19.85
C GLU A 301 1.77 12.12 18.88
N LYS A 302 0.83 12.88 19.39
CA LYS A 302 -0.12 13.62 18.54
C LYS A 302 0.51 14.73 17.72
N ASP A 303 1.60 15.28 18.18
CA ASP A 303 2.40 16.35 17.56
C ASP A 303 3.41 15.80 16.51
N ALA A 304 3.49 14.47 16.33
CA ALA A 304 4.28 13.87 15.24
C ALA A 304 3.76 14.20 13.85
N VAL A 305 2.47 14.52 13.72
CA VAL A 305 1.80 14.85 12.44
C VAL A 305 1.58 16.34 12.29
N ASN A 306 1.61 16.83 11.04
CA ASN A 306 1.51 18.26 10.76
C ASN A 306 0.08 18.80 10.95
N PRO A 307 -0.17 19.69 11.93
CA PRO A 307 -1.49 20.26 12.19
C PRO A 307 -1.99 21.19 11.06
N GLU A 308 -1.10 21.71 10.21
CA GLU A 308 -1.46 22.52 9.04
C GLU A 308 -2.10 21.68 7.90
N CYS A 309 -2.23 20.36 8.09
CA CYS A 309 -2.81 19.43 7.12
C CYS A 309 -2.17 19.50 5.73
N VAL A 310 -0.84 19.56 5.70
CA VAL A 310 -0.02 19.61 4.49
C VAL A 310 1.26 18.80 4.68
N GLY A 311 1.78 18.23 3.59
CA GLY A 311 3.04 17.49 3.58
C GLY A 311 3.32 16.85 2.23
N THR A 312 4.21 15.88 2.22
CA THR A 312 4.53 15.04 1.06
C THR A 312 4.15 13.56 1.28
N LYS A 313 3.63 13.25 2.48
CA LYS A 313 3.02 11.97 2.85
C LYS A 313 1.75 12.24 3.66
N SER A 314 0.66 11.54 3.37
CA SER A 314 -0.60 11.66 4.11
C SER A 314 -1.32 10.33 4.22
N ALA A 315 -2.23 10.21 5.18
CA ALA A 315 -3.07 9.05 5.36
C ALA A 315 -4.45 9.41 5.93
N PHE A 316 -5.42 8.51 5.70
CA PHE A 316 -6.63 8.44 6.51
C PHE A 316 -6.46 7.33 7.55
N ILE A 317 -6.46 7.68 8.83
CA ILE A 317 -6.47 6.68 9.91
C ILE A 317 -7.92 6.29 10.16
N CYS A 318 -8.30 5.11 9.70
CA CYS A 318 -9.67 4.60 9.81
C CYS A 318 -9.72 3.46 10.83
N HIS A 319 -10.29 3.73 12.00
CA HIS A 319 -10.44 2.76 13.07
C HIS A 319 -11.84 2.18 13.10
N THR A 320 -11.95 0.87 13.31
CA THR A 320 -13.22 0.15 13.42
C THR A 320 -13.11 -1.09 14.31
N MET A 321 -14.27 -1.61 14.73
CA MET A 321 -14.43 -2.95 15.29
C MET A 321 -14.95 -3.88 14.20
N VAL A 322 -14.13 -4.82 13.75
CA VAL A 322 -14.55 -5.83 12.76
C VAL A 322 -15.38 -6.91 13.46
N PRO A 323 -16.64 -7.14 13.06
CA PRO A 323 -17.51 -8.11 13.73
C PRO A 323 -16.93 -9.54 13.71
N ALA A 324 -17.31 -10.33 14.70
CA ALA A 324 -16.98 -11.76 14.76
C ALA A 324 -17.42 -12.45 13.45
N ARG A 325 -16.49 -13.16 12.77
CA ARG A 325 -16.73 -13.83 11.48
C ARG A 325 -17.35 -12.94 10.40
N GLY A 326 -17.31 -11.63 10.61
CA GLY A 326 -17.82 -10.62 9.69
C GLY A 326 -16.70 -9.89 8.94
N SER A 327 -17.09 -8.85 8.23
CA SER A 327 -16.15 -8.02 7.47
C SER A 327 -16.52 -6.54 7.54
N VAL A 328 -15.54 -5.72 7.20
CA VAL A 328 -15.68 -4.28 6.97
C VAL A 328 -15.06 -3.94 5.62
N GLU A 329 -15.58 -2.90 4.98
CA GLU A 329 -15.11 -2.43 3.68
C GLU A 329 -14.80 -0.93 3.75
N LEU A 330 -13.66 -0.55 3.19
CA LEU A 330 -13.20 0.82 3.04
C LEU A 330 -13.02 1.12 1.55
N ARG A 331 -13.65 2.19 1.05
CA ARG A 331 -13.63 2.58 -0.37
C ARG A 331 -12.89 3.90 -0.55
N LEU A 332 -12.00 3.93 -1.55
CA LEU A 332 -11.31 5.13 -1.98
C LEU A 332 -11.32 5.25 -3.51
N ARG A 333 -11.03 6.45 -3.99
CA ARG A 333 -10.84 6.71 -5.42
C ARG A 333 -9.68 7.67 -5.62
N LEU A 334 -8.71 7.29 -6.43
CA LEU A 334 -7.61 8.14 -6.87
C LEU A 334 -7.88 8.58 -8.30
N THR A 335 -8.05 9.89 -8.52
CA THR A 335 -8.43 10.39 -9.85
C THR A 335 -7.79 11.74 -10.16
N SER A 336 -7.41 11.97 -11.42
CA SER A 336 -7.01 13.30 -11.92
C SER A 336 -8.21 14.18 -12.29
N SER A 337 -9.43 13.68 -12.22
CA SER A 337 -10.64 14.43 -12.56
C SER A 337 -11.15 15.29 -11.41
N PHE A 338 -11.26 16.59 -11.64
CA PHE A 338 -11.91 17.54 -10.75
C PHE A 338 -13.44 17.65 -10.98
N ALA A 339 -14.04 16.74 -11.75
CA ALA A 339 -15.49 16.73 -12.01
C ALA A 339 -16.32 16.69 -10.71
N PRO A 340 -17.52 17.28 -10.69
CA PRO A 340 -18.35 17.34 -9.50
C PRO A 340 -18.64 15.96 -8.92
N GLN A 341 -18.58 15.86 -7.58
CA GLN A 341 -18.54 14.59 -6.83
C GLN A 341 -19.87 13.85 -6.71
N LYS A 342 -20.92 14.26 -7.39
CA LYS A 342 -22.26 13.83 -7.04
C LYS A 342 -22.47 12.31 -7.02
N GLU A 343 -21.57 11.52 -7.64
CA GLU A 343 -21.76 10.07 -7.81
C GLU A 343 -20.45 9.24 -7.77
N ARG A 344 -19.35 9.76 -7.17
CA ARG A 344 -18.05 9.07 -7.21
C ARG A 344 -17.98 7.74 -6.43
N PHE A 345 -18.94 7.49 -5.57
CA PHE A 345 -19.12 6.26 -4.79
C PHE A 345 -20.57 5.76 -4.88
N GLY A 346 -21.25 6.01 -6.02
CA GLY A 346 -22.58 5.50 -6.32
C GLY A 346 -22.55 4.08 -6.90
N ASP A 347 -23.63 3.71 -7.57
CA ASP A 347 -23.78 2.39 -8.20
C ASP A 347 -22.68 2.11 -9.22
N ASP A 348 -22.16 3.15 -9.89
CA ASP A 348 -21.04 3.08 -10.84
C ASP A 348 -19.74 2.53 -10.22
N PHE A 349 -19.50 2.74 -8.92
CA PHE A 349 -18.33 2.22 -8.24
C PHE A 349 -18.33 0.68 -8.23
N ASP A 350 -19.43 0.08 -7.81
CA ASP A 350 -19.56 -1.39 -7.78
C ASP A 350 -19.64 -1.97 -9.19
N GLU A 351 -20.35 -1.29 -10.12
CA GLU A 351 -20.41 -1.70 -11.52
C GLU A 351 -19.03 -1.77 -12.19
N VAL A 352 -18.14 -0.81 -11.93
CA VAL A 352 -16.77 -0.83 -12.44
C VAL A 352 -16.02 -2.04 -11.88
N PHE A 353 -16.11 -2.32 -10.58
CA PHE A 353 -15.46 -3.49 -9.99
C PHE A 353 -15.95 -4.79 -10.61
N GLU A 354 -17.26 -5.00 -10.68
CA GLU A 354 -17.85 -6.21 -11.27
C GLU A 354 -17.50 -6.35 -12.76
N LYS A 355 -17.48 -5.24 -13.49
CA LYS A 355 -17.04 -5.23 -14.89
C LYS A 355 -15.58 -5.66 -15.02
N ARG A 356 -14.66 -5.11 -14.22
CA ARG A 356 -13.23 -5.43 -14.28
C ARG A 356 -12.93 -6.87 -13.83
N LYS A 357 -13.63 -7.38 -12.82
CA LYS A 357 -13.55 -8.79 -12.38
C LYS A 357 -13.94 -9.74 -13.52
N ARG A 358 -15.11 -9.46 -14.17
CA ARG A 358 -15.56 -10.27 -15.29
C ARG A 358 -14.58 -10.24 -16.45
N GLU A 359 -14.11 -9.06 -16.84
CA GLU A 359 -13.13 -8.89 -17.92
C GLU A 359 -11.78 -9.59 -17.61
N CYS A 360 -11.37 -9.63 -16.35
CA CYS A 360 -10.22 -10.39 -15.88
C CYS A 360 -10.44 -11.90 -16.09
N ALA A 361 -11.56 -12.42 -15.61
CA ALA A 361 -11.91 -13.84 -15.77
C ALA A 361 -12.12 -14.27 -17.23
N GLU A 362 -12.51 -13.35 -18.12
CA GLU A 362 -12.65 -13.59 -19.55
C GLU A 362 -11.30 -13.58 -20.28
N PHE A 363 -10.32 -12.88 -19.75
CA PHE A 363 -8.99 -12.76 -20.34
C PHE A 363 -8.14 -14.01 -20.09
N TYR A 364 -8.22 -14.57 -18.88
CA TYR A 364 -7.51 -15.78 -18.44
C TYR A 364 -8.36 -17.03 -18.57
#